data_393dcff7272b3f007313501b324fd3f7
#
_entry.id   393dcff7272b3f007313501b324fd3f7
#
_cell.length_a   1.000
_cell.length_b   1.000
_cell.length_c   1.000
_cell.angle_alpha   90.00
_cell.angle_beta   90.00
_cell.angle_gamma   90.00
#
_symmetry.space_group_name_H-M   'P 1'
#
loop_
_entity.id
_entity.type
_entity.pdbx_description
1 polymer ?
#
loop_
_entity_poly.entity_id
_entity_poly.type
_entity_poly.pdbx_seq_one_letter_code
_entity_poly.pdbx_strand_id
1 'polypeptide(L)'
;VKDDRWARFTRKKEAIEAAMKLLKETNINPSQETNARLQEAGIEPIKSAQPLADLLRRQQVDYEKLRLAYPELPELAKEVRQQVETSILYEGYIKKQLEQVAHMEKLEAKLLPEDIDYQDVPSLRDEAREKLAAIRPRSVGQAGRISGVSPADVSVLLVWLEQQKRLHDAAKQNEED
;
A
#
# COMPACT_ATOMS: atom_id res chain seq x y z
N VAL A 1 -4.55 -44.88 -10.52
CA VAL A 1 -3.75 -44.21 -9.44
C VAL A 1 -3.21 -42.84 -9.86
N LYS A 2 -2.72 -42.67 -11.11
CA LYS A 2 -2.25 -41.35 -11.61
C LYS A 2 -3.40 -40.40 -11.92
N ASP A 3 -4.50 -40.89 -12.49
CA ASP A 3 -5.66 -40.09 -12.89
C ASP A 3 -6.43 -39.54 -11.68
N ASP A 4 -6.51 -40.30 -10.59
CA ASP A 4 -7.18 -39.87 -9.37
C ASP A 4 -6.38 -38.74 -8.64
N ARG A 5 -5.05 -38.84 -8.64
CA ARG A 5 -4.18 -37.78 -8.11
C ARG A 5 -4.30 -36.49 -8.91
N TRP A 6 -4.31 -36.61 -10.23
CA TRP A 6 -4.46 -35.46 -11.12
C TRP A 6 -5.83 -34.81 -10.96
N ALA A 7 -6.89 -35.60 -10.90
CA ALA A 7 -8.24 -35.09 -10.68
C ALA A 7 -8.40 -34.37 -9.34
N ARG A 8 -7.77 -34.90 -8.27
CA ARG A 8 -7.75 -34.23 -6.94
C ARG A 8 -6.98 -32.93 -6.96
N PHE A 9 -5.81 -32.90 -7.61
CA PHE A 9 -5.00 -31.70 -7.77
C PHE A 9 -5.77 -30.62 -8.55
N THR A 10 -6.38 -30.96 -9.66
CA THR A 10 -7.15 -30.03 -10.49
C THR A 10 -8.32 -29.44 -9.72
N ARG A 11 -9.11 -30.28 -9.05
CA ARG A 11 -10.23 -29.81 -8.21
C ARG A 11 -9.78 -28.87 -7.10
N LYS A 12 -8.66 -29.19 -6.44
CA LYS A 12 -8.08 -28.34 -5.40
C LYS A 12 -7.65 -26.99 -5.97
N LYS A 13 -6.99 -26.97 -7.10
CA LYS A 13 -6.54 -25.75 -7.78
C LYS A 13 -7.74 -24.88 -8.18
N GLU A 14 -8.75 -25.48 -8.81
CA GLU A 14 -9.98 -24.78 -9.20
C GLU A 14 -10.72 -24.18 -7.99
N ALA A 15 -10.81 -24.92 -6.88
CA ALA A 15 -11.42 -24.44 -5.65
C ALA A 15 -10.66 -23.24 -5.05
N ILE A 16 -9.34 -23.26 -5.07
CA ILE A 16 -8.50 -22.15 -4.61
C ILE A 16 -8.72 -20.92 -5.49
N GLU A 17 -8.64 -21.08 -6.80
CA GLU A 17 -8.82 -19.99 -7.78
C GLU A 17 -10.21 -19.35 -7.67
N ALA A 18 -11.26 -20.16 -7.56
CA ALA A 18 -12.62 -19.70 -7.40
C ALA A 18 -12.82 -18.92 -6.08
N ALA A 19 -12.29 -19.41 -4.97
CA ALA A 19 -12.38 -18.74 -3.68
C ALA A 19 -11.60 -17.41 -3.67
N MET A 20 -10.41 -17.39 -4.24
CA MET A 20 -9.60 -16.16 -4.35
C MET A 20 -10.29 -15.11 -5.22
N LYS A 21 -10.86 -15.52 -6.34
CA LYS A 21 -11.64 -14.64 -7.22
C LYS A 21 -12.83 -14.04 -6.49
N LEU A 22 -13.61 -14.87 -5.81
CA LEU A 22 -14.77 -14.44 -5.03
C LEU A 22 -14.39 -13.41 -3.95
N LEU A 23 -13.33 -13.66 -3.19
CA LEU A 23 -12.86 -12.75 -2.14
C LEU A 23 -12.36 -11.42 -2.70
N LYS A 24 -11.69 -11.43 -3.85
CA LYS A 24 -11.15 -10.22 -4.48
C LYS A 24 -12.21 -9.37 -5.19
N GLU A 25 -13.22 -9.99 -5.76
CA GLU A 25 -14.28 -9.32 -6.52
C GLU A 25 -15.49 -8.91 -5.67
N THR A 26 -15.68 -9.50 -4.49
CA THR A 26 -16.77 -9.14 -3.59
C THR A 26 -16.38 -7.93 -2.74
N ASN A 27 -16.94 -6.78 -3.08
CA ASN A 27 -16.76 -5.56 -2.32
C ASN A 27 -17.82 -5.42 -1.22
N ILE A 28 -17.39 -4.93 -0.08
CA ILE A 28 -18.24 -4.59 1.05
C ILE A 28 -18.19 -3.09 1.30
N ASN A 29 -19.35 -2.53 1.61
CA ASN A 29 -19.48 -1.11 1.94
C ASN A 29 -19.69 -0.92 3.45
N PRO A 30 -19.17 0.16 4.04
CA PRO A 30 -19.44 0.48 5.43
C PRO A 30 -20.90 0.83 5.59
N SER A 31 -21.59 0.09 6.46
CA SER A 31 -22.96 0.36 6.91
C SER A 31 -23.09 -0.11 8.35
N GLN A 32 -24.14 0.33 9.03
CA GLN A 32 -24.42 -0.12 10.39
C GLN A 32 -24.61 -1.65 10.42
N GLU A 33 -25.32 -2.21 9.44
CA GLU A 33 -25.56 -3.65 9.32
C GLU A 33 -24.26 -4.41 9.05
N THR A 34 -23.46 -3.98 8.07
CA THR A 34 -22.17 -4.58 7.74
C THR A 34 -21.24 -4.59 8.96
N ASN A 35 -21.11 -3.46 9.62
CA ASN A 35 -20.23 -3.34 10.77
C ASN A 35 -20.72 -4.12 11.99
N ALA A 36 -22.03 -4.27 12.19
CA ALA A 36 -22.59 -5.14 13.22
C ALA A 36 -22.24 -6.61 12.96
N ARG A 37 -22.40 -7.11 11.73
CA ARG A 37 -22.01 -8.47 11.34
C ARG A 37 -20.51 -8.73 11.56
N LEU A 38 -19.66 -7.78 11.20
CA LEU A 38 -18.23 -7.89 11.40
C LEU A 38 -17.87 -7.98 12.89
N GLN A 39 -18.47 -7.13 13.72
CA GLN A 39 -18.27 -7.15 15.17
C GLN A 39 -18.72 -8.46 15.82
N GLU A 40 -19.86 -9.01 15.42
CA GLU A 40 -20.36 -10.32 15.89
C GLU A 40 -19.39 -11.46 15.56
N ALA A 41 -18.70 -11.36 14.40
CA ALA A 41 -17.65 -12.30 14.01
C ALA A 41 -16.27 -12.02 14.64
N GLY A 42 -16.14 -10.99 15.48
CA GLY A 42 -14.87 -10.57 16.08
C GLY A 42 -13.91 -9.90 15.09
N ILE A 43 -14.46 -9.26 14.08
CA ILE A 43 -13.71 -8.50 13.07
C ILE A 43 -13.96 -7.00 13.29
N GLU A 44 -12.90 -6.20 13.26
CA GLU A 44 -13.02 -4.74 13.40
C GLU A 44 -13.86 -4.12 12.26
N PRO A 45 -14.72 -3.13 12.57
CA PRO A 45 -15.51 -2.41 11.60
C PRO A 45 -14.69 -1.79 10.46
N ILE A 46 -15.32 -1.59 9.32
CA ILE A 46 -14.73 -0.91 8.18
C ILE A 46 -15.20 0.55 8.10
N LYS A 47 -14.34 1.41 7.58
CA LYS A 47 -14.63 2.84 7.37
C LYS A 47 -14.79 3.22 5.90
N SER A 48 -14.35 2.36 5.01
CA SER A 48 -14.42 2.56 3.55
C SER A 48 -14.75 1.26 2.85
N ALA A 49 -15.28 1.37 1.62
CA ALA A 49 -15.53 0.21 0.77
C ALA A 49 -14.23 -0.52 0.46
N GLN A 50 -14.25 -1.84 0.55
CA GLN A 50 -13.09 -2.68 0.29
C GLN A 50 -13.49 -4.11 -0.11
N PRO A 51 -12.62 -4.86 -0.82
CA PRO A 51 -12.86 -6.27 -1.08
C PRO A 51 -12.80 -7.12 0.20
N LEU A 52 -13.52 -8.25 0.22
CA LEU A 52 -13.44 -9.23 1.32
C LEU A 52 -12.00 -9.73 1.54
N ALA A 53 -11.21 -9.85 0.48
CA ALA A 53 -9.80 -10.22 0.57
C ALA A 53 -8.99 -9.29 1.50
N ASP A 54 -9.32 -8.00 1.56
CA ASP A 54 -8.63 -7.05 2.43
C ASP A 54 -8.90 -7.29 3.91
N LEU A 55 -10.09 -7.81 4.25
CA LEU A 55 -10.38 -8.26 5.63
C LEU A 55 -9.55 -9.48 6.01
N LEU A 56 -9.36 -10.41 5.09
CA LEU A 56 -8.57 -11.62 5.32
C LEU A 56 -7.07 -11.32 5.52
N ARG A 57 -6.60 -10.15 5.06
CA ARG A 57 -5.23 -9.68 5.31
C ARG A 57 -5.01 -9.09 6.69
N ARG A 58 -6.08 -8.81 7.43
CA ARG A 58 -5.98 -8.26 8.79
C ARG A 58 -5.49 -9.32 9.76
N GLN A 59 -4.67 -8.89 10.70
CA GLN A 59 -4.24 -9.75 11.80
C GLN A 59 -5.46 -10.27 12.56
N GLN A 60 -5.45 -11.55 12.92
CA GLN A 60 -6.52 -12.25 13.65
C GLN A 60 -7.81 -12.51 12.85
N VAL A 61 -7.83 -12.26 11.55
CA VAL A 61 -8.93 -12.64 10.67
C VAL A 61 -8.53 -13.84 9.83
N ASP A 62 -9.29 -14.92 9.95
CA ASP A 62 -9.18 -16.11 9.11
C ASP A 62 -10.46 -16.30 8.27
N TYR A 63 -10.42 -17.27 7.38
CA TYR A 63 -11.55 -17.54 6.49
C TYR A 63 -12.81 -17.96 7.24
N GLU A 64 -12.69 -18.70 8.34
CA GLU A 64 -13.85 -19.13 9.14
C GLU A 64 -14.52 -17.96 9.85
N LYS A 65 -13.75 -17.03 10.42
CA LYS A 65 -14.30 -15.78 10.96
C LYS A 65 -15.00 -14.97 9.89
N LEU A 66 -14.43 -14.91 8.69
CA LEU A 66 -15.05 -14.20 7.58
C LEU A 66 -16.38 -14.86 7.17
N ARG A 67 -16.48 -16.19 7.19
CA ARG A 67 -17.73 -16.92 6.97
C ARG A 67 -18.80 -16.66 8.03
N LEU A 68 -18.41 -16.42 9.28
CA LEU A 68 -19.39 -16.04 10.32
C LEU A 68 -20.07 -14.70 9.98
N ALA A 69 -19.31 -13.74 9.44
CA ALA A 69 -19.88 -12.48 8.99
C ALA A 69 -20.61 -12.58 7.64
N TYR A 70 -20.15 -13.48 6.78
CA TYR A 70 -20.69 -13.69 5.42
C TYR A 70 -20.97 -15.20 5.18
N PRO A 71 -22.11 -15.71 5.65
CA PRO A 71 -22.46 -17.14 5.52
C PRO A 71 -22.62 -17.61 4.07
N GLU A 72 -22.79 -16.70 3.13
CA GLU A 72 -22.82 -16.97 1.69
C GLU A 72 -21.46 -17.40 1.11
N LEU A 73 -20.36 -17.19 1.82
CA LEU A 73 -19.07 -17.72 1.42
C LEU A 73 -19.06 -19.26 1.49
N PRO A 74 -18.51 -19.94 0.47
CA PRO A 74 -18.51 -21.39 0.44
C PRO A 74 -17.70 -22.00 1.57
N GLU A 75 -18.13 -23.16 2.05
CA GLU A 75 -17.29 -23.98 2.92
C GLU A 75 -16.13 -24.55 2.13
N LEU A 76 -14.92 -24.38 2.65
CA LEU A 76 -13.69 -24.87 2.02
C LEU A 76 -13.06 -25.98 2.86
N ALA A 77 -12.56 -27.02 2.21
CA ALA A 77 -11.71 -28.00 2.86
C ALA A 77 -10.51 -27.31 3.50
N LYS A 78 -10.07 -27.82 4.65
CA LYS A 78 -8.99 -27.20 5.44
C LYS A 78 -7.74 -26.82 4.62
N GLU A 79 -7.31 -27.73 3.75
CA GLU A 79 -6.12 -27.49 2.89
C GLU A 79 -6.35 -26.41 1.84
N VAL A 80 -7.57 -26.30 1.29
CA VAL A 80 -7.93 -25.24 0.34
C VAL A 80 -7.98 -23.91 1.07
N ARG A 81 -8.63 -23.86 2.21
CA ARG A 81 -8.73 -22.66 3.05
C ARG A 81 -7.37 -22.12 3.44
N GLN A 82 -6.48 -22.97 3.96
CA GLN A 82 -5.12 -22.55 4.33
C GLN A 82 -4.35 -21.99 3.13
N GLN A 83 -4.50 -22.61 1.97
CA GLN A 83 -3.84 -22.13 0.76
C GLN A 83 -4.38 -20.77 0.30
N VAL A 84 -5.71 -20.57 0.38
CA VAL A 84 -6.36 -19.30 0.06
C VAL A 84 -5.87 -18.20 1.00
N GLU A 85 -5.86 -18.44 2.30
CA GLU A 85 -5.38 -17.50 3.32
C GLU A 85 -3.93 -17.10 3.07
N THR A 86 -3.07 -18.09 2.86
CA THR A 86 -1.64 -17.87 2.58
C THR A 86 -1.44 -17.08 1.28
N SER A 87 -2.17 -17.41 0.23
CA SER A 87 -2.05 -16.73 -1.07
C SER A 87 -2.51 -15.28 -1.02
N ILE A 88 -3.61 -15.00 -0.32
CA ILE A 88 -4.11 -13.64 -0.11
C ILE A 88 -3.11 -12.79 0.68
N LEU A 89 -2.52 -13.33 1.74
CA LEU A 89 -1.48 -12.66 2.52
C LEU A 89 -0.23 -12.39 1.67
N TYR A 90 0.23 -13.38 0.91
CA TYR A 90 1.40 -13.26 0.05
C TYR A 90 1.22 -12.20 -1.04
N GLU A 91 0.08 -12.19 -1.73
CA GLU A 91 -0.26 -11.15 -2.70
C GLU A 91 -0.24 -9.74 -2.05
N GLY A 92 -0.72 -9.61 -0.82
CA GLY A 92 -0.67 -8.36 -0.07
C GLY A 92 0.76 -7.88 0.18
N TYR A 93 1.67 -8.78 0.54
CA TYR A 93 3.10 -8.45 0.72
C TYR A 93 3.76 -8.04 -0.59
N ILE A 94 3.51 -8.77 -1.68
CA ILE A 94 4.04 -8.41 -3.01
C ILE A 94 3.54 -7.04 -3.45
N LYS A 95 2.25 -6.75 -3.27
CA LYS A 95 1.68 -5.44 -3.60
C LYS A 95 2.39 -4.31 -2.84
N LYS A 96 2.59 -4.47 -1.53
CA LYS A 96 3.32 -3.48 -0.72
C LYS A 96 4.76 -3.28 -1.20
N GLN A 97 5.45 -4.36 -1.55
CA GLN A 97 6.82 -4.27 -2.07
C GLN A 97 6.87 -3.51 -3.40
N LEU A 98 5.94 -3.78 -4.32
CA LEU A 98 5.85 -3.06 -5.58
C LEU A 98 5.51 -1.57 -5.39
N GLU A 99 4.62 -1.24 -4.45
CA GLU A 99 4.30 0.15 -4.10
C GLU A 99 5.52 0.88 -3.53
N GLN A 100 6.32 0.21 -2.68
CA GLN A 100 7.56 0.78 -2.15
C GLN A 100 8.59 1.03 -3.26
N VAL A 101 8.78 0.08 -4.17
CA VAL A 101 9.68 0.24 -5.32
C VAL A 101 9.23 1.41 -6.20
N ALA A 102 7.94 1.47 -6.54
CA ALA A 102 7.39 2.57 -7.33
C ALA A 102 7.52 3.94 -6.63
N HIS A 103 7.37 3.97 -5.30
CA HIS A 103 7.60 5.19 -4.52
C HIS A 103 9.06 5.62 -4.55
N MET A 104 9.99 4.69 -4.38
CA MET A 104 11.43 4.98 -4.49
C MET A 104 11.80 5.50 -5.87
N GLU A 105 11.30 4.90 -6.94
CA GLU A 105 11.51 5.36 -8.31
C GLU A 105 11.00 6.80 -8.52
N LYS A 106 9.83 7.13 -7.96
CA LYS A 106 9.31 8.51 -7.99
C LYS A 106 10.21 9.50 -7.27
N LEU A 107 10.77 9.11 -6.12
CA LEU A 107 11.71 9.96 -5.38
C LEU A 107 13.02 10.16 -6.14
N GLU A 108 13.53 9.12 -6.80
CA GLU A 108 14.72 9.22 -7.65
C GLU A 108 14.50 10.13 -8.88
N ALA A 109 13.30 10.13 -9.43
CA ALA A 109 12.91 11.00 -10.54
C ALA A 109 12.67 12.46 -10.10
N LYS A 110 12.43 12.73 -8.82
CA LYS A 110 12.27 14.09 -8.27
C LYS A 110 13.65 14.75 -8.11
N LEU A 111 14.02 15.55 -9.08
CA LEU A 111 15.29 16.27 -9.06
C LEU A 111 15.24 17.46 -8.09
N LEU A 112 16.35 17.68 -7.42
CA LEU A 112 16.60 18.88 -6.63
C LEU A 112 17.29 19.94 -7.51
N PRO A 113 16.91 21.23 -7.41
CA PRO A 113 17.61 22.30 -8.11
C PRO A 113 19.11 22.31 -7.76
N GLU A 114 19.98 22.53 -8.73
CA GLU A 114 21.43 22.57 -8.50
C GLU A 114 21.85 23.74 -7.59
N ASP A 115 21.09 24.83 -7.64
CA ASP A 115 21.31 26.06 -6.89
C ASP A 115 20.50 26.14 -5.58
N ILE A 116 19.87 25.05 -5.15
CA ILE A 116 19.07 25.02 -3.92
C ILE A 116 19.89 25.50 -2.72
N ASP A 117 19.37 26.49 -2.00
CA ASP A 117 19.85 26.85 -0.67
C ASP A 117 19.01 26.15 0.39
N TYR A 118 19.61 25.22 1.09
CA TYR A 118 18.91 24.46 2.14
C TYR A 118 18.59 25.31 3.37
N GLN A 119 19.14 26.52 3.49
CA GLN A 119 18.77 27.49 4.52
C GLN A 119 17.35 28.04 4.27
N ASP A 120 16.93 28.13 3.01
CA ASP A 120 15.62 28.62 2.60
C ASP A 120 14.52 27.56 2.70
N VAL A 121 14.87 26.30 2.99
CA VAL A 121 13.90 25.21 3.17
C VAL A 121 13.38 25.21 4.61
N PRO A 122 12.13 25.67 4.85
CA PRO A 122 11.60 25.74 6.19
C PRO A 122 11.36 24.36 6.79
N SER A 123 11.45 24.26 8.12
CA SER A 123 11.21 23.03 8.88
C SER A 123 12.19 21.87 8.61
N LEU A 124 13.26 22.11 7.89
CA LEU A 124 14.34 21.14 7.74
C LEU A 124 15.20 21.15 9.00
N ARG A 125 15.53 19.97 9.54
CA ARG A 125 16.40 19.88 10.73
C ARG A 125 17.82 20.31 10.40
N ASP A 126 18.52 20.90 11.36
CA ASP A 126 19.87 21.45 11.18
C ASP A 126 20.86 20.40 10.69
N GLU A 127 20.83 19.18 11.27
CA GLU A 127 21.68 18.07 10.81
C GLU A 127 21.44 17.72 9.34
N ALA A 128 20.16 17.61 8.93
CA ALA A 128 19.80 17.34 7.55
C ALA A 128 20.26 18.46 6.62
N ARG A 129 20.08 19.71 7.04
CA ARG A 129 20.48 20.90 6.31
C ARG A 129 21.97 20.93 6.04
N GLU A 130 22.79 20.66 7.06
CA GLU A 130 24.25 20.58 6.93
C GLU A 130 24.68 19.45 5.97
N LYS A 131 24.09 18.25 6.14
CA LYS A 131 24.40 17.09 5.30
C LYS A 131 24.01 17.30 3.84
N LEU A 132 22.83 17.85 3.59
CA LEU A 132 22.35 18.15 2.25
C LEU A 132 23.18 19.23 1.56
N ALA A 133 23.57 20.29 2.29
CA ALA A 133 24.42 21.34 1.78
C ALA A 133 25.84 20.83 1.42
N ALA A 134 26.37 19.89 2.23
CA ALA A 134 27.70 19.32 2.00
C ALA A 134 27.71 18.33 0.83
N ILE A 135 26.72 17.46 0.72
CA ILE A 135 26.69 16.36 -0.26
C ILE A 135 26.06 16.79 -1.58
N ARG A 136 25.10 17.72 -1.53
CA ARG A 136 24.35 18.23 -2.69
C ARG A 136 23.77 17.12 -3.59
N PRO A 137 22.83 16.33 -3.06
CA PRO A 137 22.21 15.24 -3.81
C PRO A 137 21.46 15.79 -5.03
N ARG A 138 21.39 15.01 -6.10
CA ARG A 138 20.69 15.40 -7.34
C ARG A 138 19.20 15.15 -7.29
N SER A 139 18.76 14.23 -6.45
CA SER A 139 17.34 13.83 -6.33
C SER A 139 16.93 13.72 -4.87
N VAL A 140 15.61 13.75 -4.64
CA VAL A 140 15.04 13.51 -3.32
C VAL A 140 15.33 12.08 -2.85
N GLY A 141 15.36 11.11 -3.76
CA GLY A 141 15.73 9.74 -3.45
C GLY A 141 17.18 9.63 -2.94
N GLN A 142 18.11 10.30 -3.59
CA GLN A 142 19.50 10.37 -3.10
C GLN A 142 19.59 11.07 -1.75
N ALA A 143 18.87 12.16 -1.56
CA ALA A 143 18.80 12.86 -0.27
C ALA A 143 18.37 11.95 0.86
N GLY A 144 17.35 11.12 0.64
CA GLY A 144 16.83 10.20 1.63
C GLY A 144 17.79 9.07 2.05
N ARG A 145 18.82 8.80 1.27
CA ARG A 145 19.86 7.81 1.59
C ARG A 145 21.04 8.39 2.38
N ILE A 146 21.09 9.68 2.56
CA ILE A 146 22.15 10.34 3.33
C ILE A 146 21.93 10.07 4.83
N SER A 147 22.96 9.59 5.52
CA SER A 147 22.94 9.46 6.98
C SER A 147 22.74 10.83 7.62
N GLY A 148 21.75 10.94 8.51
CA GLY A 148 21.34 12.20 9.13
C GLY A 148 20.13 12.87 8.48
N VAL A 149 19.70 12.39 7.30
CA VAL A 149 18.44 12.80 6.66
C VAL A 149 17.35 11.77 6.97
N SER A 150 16.29 12.20 7.66
CA SER A 150 15.19 11.35 8.06
C SER A 150 14.06 11.33 7.02
N PRO A 151 13.12 10.37 7.10
CA PRO A 151 11.90 10.39 6.27
C PRO A 151 11.09 11.69 6.41
N ALA A 152 11.10 12.32 7.60
CA ALA A 152 10.45 13.60 7.82
C ALA A 152 11.13 14.72 7.01
N ASP A 153 12.47 14.74 6.95
CA ASP A 153 13.23 15.71 6.14
C ASP A 153 12.95 15.51 4.64
N VAL A 154 12.81 14.27 4.18
CA VAL A 154 12.40 13.95 2.80
C VAL A 154 11.03 14.53 2.49
N SER A 155 10.07 14.38 3.41
CA SER A 155 8.72 14.96 3.27
C SER A 155 8.77 16.49 3.19
N VAL A 156 9.59 17.13 3.99
CA VAL A 156 9.81 18.59 3.94
C VAL A 156 10.35 19.03 2.58
N LEU A 157 11.34 18.33 2.03
CA LEU A 157 11.87 18.60 0.69
C LEU A 157 10.81 18.45 -0.41
N LEU A 158 9.97 17.42 -0.34
CA LEU A 158 8.88 17.21 -1.30
C LEU A 158 7.86 18.34 -1.26
N VAL A 159 7.44 18.78 -0.07
CA VAL A 159 6.52 19.91 0.10
C VAL A 159 7.12 21.20 -0.45
N TRP A 160 8.38 21.46 -0.12
CA TRP A 160 9.10 22.65 -0.61
C TRP A 160 9.20 22.67 -2.14
N LEU A 161 9.58 21.55 -2.77
CA LEU A 161 9.64 21.43 -4.23
C LEU A 161 8.28 21.68 -4.89
N GLU A 162 7.21 21.17 -4.31
CA GLU A 162 5.86 21.38 -4.83
C GLU A 162 5.44 22.86 -4.73
N GLN A 163 5.81 23.54 -3.64
CA GLN A 163 5.57 24.97 -3.48
C GLN A 163 6.37 25.80 -4.50
N GLN A 164 7.65 25.48 -4.71
CA GLN A 164 8.48 26.17 -5.72
C GLN A 164 7.90 26.02 -7.11
N LYS A 165 7.43 24.83 -7.47
CA LYS A 165 6.77 24.60 -8.75
C LYS A 165 5.54 25.48 -8.93
N ARG A 166 4.65 25.52 -7.93
CA ARG A 166 3.44 26.38 -7.99
C ARG A 166 3.76 27.86 -8.12
N LEU A 167 4.78 28.35 -7.43
CA LEU A 167 5.22 29.74 -7.53
C LEU A 167 5.78 30.06 -8.94
N HIS A 168 6.55 29.14 -9.50
CA HIS A 168 7.09 29.30 -10.85
C HIS A 168 5.99 29.27 -11.92
N ASP A 169 5.01 28.38 -11.80
CA ASP A 169 3.88 28.27 -12.72
C ASP A 169 2.99 29.53 -12.64
N ALA A 170 2.74 30.07 -11.45
CA ALA A 170 2.00 31.31 -11.24
C ALA A 170 2.73 32.55 -11.82
N ALA A 171 4.04 32.60 -11.69
CA ALA A 171 4.85 33.68 -12.28
C ALA A 171 4.78 33.69 -13.81
N LYS A 172 4.84 32.52 -14.44
CA LYS A 172 4.70 32.40 -15.92
C LYS A 172 3.33 32.84 -16.43
N GLN A 173 2.27 32.51 -15.72
CA GLN A 173 0.92 32.95 -16.10
C GLN A 173 0.75 34.48 -16.07
N ASN A 174 1.44 35.14 -15.13
CA ASN A 174 1.38 36.62 -15.03
C ASN A 174 2.25 37.35 -16.06
N GLU A 175 3.17 36.67 -16.74
CA GLU A 175 3.99 37.23 -17.82
C GLU A 175 3.35 37.06 -19.21
N GLU A 176 2.35 36.19 -19.33
CA GLU A 176 1.63 35.94 -20.59
C GLU A 176 0.30 36.73 -20.69
N ASP A 177 -0.14 37.42 -19.63
CA ASP A 177 -1.30 38.33 -19.59
C ASP A 177 -0.84 39.81 -19.71
#